data_e90d37921cbb60356084300541f96f99
#
_entry.id   e90d37921cbb60356084300541f96f99
#
_cell.length_a   1.000
_cell.length_b   1.000
_cell.length_c   1.000
_cell.angle_alpha   90.00
_cell.angle_beta   90.00
_cell.angle_gamma   90.00
#
_symmetry.space_group_name_H-M   'P 1'
#
loop_
_entity.id
_entity.type
_entity.pdbx_description
1 polymer ?
#
loop_
_entity_poly.entity_id
_entity_poly.type
_entity_poly.pdbx_seq_one_letter_code
_entity_poly.pdbx_strand_id
1 'polypeptide(L)'
;MQLDYNSILLALGFSGLCLAMTTAGLWFSARAERFMMTWAVGILIVVGNIFVYDYYVRSPSLALGMFVLPSLICGFAVIHAAALQFRERPRPFQLPFLIAAIFSGFALVSLSFGYDGAGFLAQNLGAATLLLLTAGVYWRGRAEMPVYLTTLAVLYAACGLSFGICAFVLMADGHMVLGHAPGNWAENLNILVSIIGMSGVGAITLSLTQTRLALRHRQDAETDPLTGLMNRRALFARYDHRRLGAFVAVVAFDLDNFKHINDSYGHAVGDDVLCLFAGIMRTNSRPTDQVVRLGGEEFALVMPRILPEKAESVAEKIRAELAAEVLQTDMGPLRCTVSAGIAFGTSEGSSFEDVLRRADQALYEAKRDGRNRIATGGWRAAG
;
A
#
# COMPACT_ATOMS: atom_id res chain seq x y z
N MET A 1 -28.02 -35.65 -0.53
CA MET A 1 -28.40 -34.34 0.01
C MET A 1 -28.48 -33.40 -1.18
N GLN A 2 -29.68 -33.18 -1.74
CA GLN A 2 -29.85 -32.15 -2.77
C GLN A 2 -29.76 -30.82 -2.05
N LEU A 3 -28.69 -30.07 -2.29
CA LEU A 3 -28.58 -28.67 -1.82
C LEU A 3 -29.65 -27.86 -2.57
N ASP A 4 -30.66 -27.42 -1.84
CA ASP A 4 -31.72 -26.57 -2.35
C ASP A 4 -31.13 -25.20 -2.74
N TYR A 5 -31.53 -24.67 -3.90
CA TYR A 5 -31.11 -23.38 -4.43
C TYR A 5 -31.20 -22.25 -3.39
N ASN A 6 -32.28 -22.20 -2.63
CA ASN A 6 -32.51 -21.20 -1.60
C ASN A 6 -31.52 -21.33 -0.42
N SER A 7 -31.17 -22.54 -0.04
CA SER A 7 -30.17 -22.80 1.03
C SER A 7 -28.78 -22.31 0.62
N ILE A 8 -28.41 -22.44 -0.66
CA ILE A 8 -27.14 -21.96 -1.20
C ILE A 8 -27.10 -20.42 -1.24
N LEU A 9 -28.21 -19.77 -1.66
CA LEU A 9 -28.35 -18.31 -1.65
C LEU A 9 -28.20 -17.73 -0.24
N LEU A 10 -28.87 -18.35 0.74
CA LEU A 10 -28.77 -17.92 2.14
C LEU A 10 -27.33 -18.09 2.69
N ALA A 11 -26.69 -19.20 2.38
CA ALA A 11 -25.30 -19.44 2.78
C ALA A 11 -24.36 -18.38 2.17
N LEU A 12 -24.56 -18.02 0.91
CA LEU A 12 -23.83 -16.93 0.24
C LEU A 12 -24.07 -15.58 0.94
N GLY A 13 -25.32 -15.27 1.27
CA GLY A 13 -25.70 -14.05 1.98
C GLY A 13 -25.03 -13.93 3.35
N PHE A 14 -25.09 -14.99 4.18
CA PHE A 14 -24.46 -15.00 5.51
C PHE A 14 -22.93 -14.93 5.42
N SER A 15 -22.31 -15.65 4.48
CA SER A 15 -20.86 -15.57 4.24
C SER A 15 -20.43 -14.15 3.86
N GLY A 16 -21.18 -13.49 2.97
CA GLY A 16 -20.94 -12.10 2.59
C GLY A 16 -21.14 -11.11 3.74
N LEU A 17 -22.13 -11.34 4.60
CA LEU A 17 -22.36 -10.50 5.78
C LEU A 17 -21.16 -10.59 6.74
N CYS A 18 -20.69 -11.80 7.05
CA CYS A 18 -19.48 -12.00 7.87
C CYS A 18 -18.27 -11.30 7.26
N LEU A 19 -18.10 -11.40 5.95
CA LEU A 19 -16.99 -10.76 5.24
C LEU A 19 -17.08 -9.22 5.30
N ALA A 20 -18.24 -8.64 5.09
CA ALA A 20 -18.46 -7.20 5.20
C ALA A 20 -18.18 -6.69 6.63
N MET A 21 -18.66 -7.41 7.64
CA MET A 21 -18.42 -7.06 9.05
C MET A 21 -16.93 -7.14 9.41
N THR A 22 -16.23 -8.20 8.97
CA THR A 22 -14.79 -8.37 9.20
C THR A 22 -14.00 -7.24 8.55
N THR A 23 -14.33 -6.89 7.31
CA THR A 23 -13.64 -5.81 6.57
C THR A 23 -13.90 -4.44 7.19
N ALA A 24 -15.14 -4.18 7.61
CA ALA A 24 -15.49 -2.95 8.32
C ALA A 24 -14.76 -2.87 9.67
N GLY A 25 -14.69 -3.96 10.43
CA GLY A 25 -13.95 -4.04 11.70
C GLY A 25 -12.46 -3.73 11.52
N LEU A 26 -11.84 -4.28 10.49
CA LEU A 26 -10.44 -3.99 10.16
C LEU A 26 -10.23 -2.51 9.79
N TRP A 27 -11.18 -1.90 9.09
CA TRP A 27 -11.10 -0.48 8.77
C TRP A 27 -11.08 0.40 10.03
N PHE A 28 -11.81 0.05 11.09
CA PHE A 28 -11.74 0.77 12.36
C PHE A 28 -10.34 0.75 12.98
N SER A 29 -9.57 -0.32 12.76
CA SER A 29 -8.19 -0.47 13.23
C SER A 29 -7.18 0.23 12.31
N ALA A 30 -7.48 0.35 11.00
CA ALA A 30 -6.60 0.91 9.98
C ALA A 30 -7.32 1.97 9.12
N ARG A 31 -7.74 3.08 9.74
CA ARG A 31 -8.54 4.16 9.11
C ARG A 31 -7.91 4.80 7.87
N ALA A 32 -6.63 4.56 7.62
CA ALA A 32 -5.92 5.08 6.44
C ALA A 32 -6.43 4.50 5.10
N GLU A 33 -7.03 3.30 5.10
CA GLU A 33 -7.42 2.59 3.89
C GLU A 33 -8.90 2.81 3.56
N ARG A 34 -9.24 3.98 3.00
CA ARG A 34 -10.64 4.37 2.66
C ARG A 34 -11.35 3.38 1.76
N PHE A 35 -10.65 2.70 0.85
CA PHE A 35 -11.25 1.74 -0.08
C PHE A 35 -11.91 0.56 0.64
N MET A 36 -11.41 0.15 1.81
CA MET A 36 -11.96 -0.96 2.59
C MET A 36 -13.40 -0.70 3.03
N MET A 37 -13.68 0.51 3.51
CA MET A 37 -15.04 0.88 3.90
C MET A 37 -15.96 0.94 2.68
N THR A 38 -15.50 1.52 1.58
CA THR A 38 -16.26 1.57 0.33
C THR A 38 -16.57 0.16 -0.17
N TRP A 39 -15.58 -0.75 -0.11
CA TRP A 39 -15.76 -2.14 -0.52
C TRP A 39 -16.74 -2.88 0.41
N ALA A 40 -16.64 -2.71 1.72
CA ALA A 40 -17.57 -3.30 2.70
C ALA A 40 -19.01 -2.83 2.45
N VAL A 41 -19.23 -1.55 2.17
CA VAL A 41 -20.55 -1.02 1.79
C VAL A 41 -21.08 -1.67 0.50
N GLY A 42 -20.21 -1.84 -0.51
CA GLY A 42 -20.60 -2.53 -1.75
C GLY A 42 -21.04 -3.98 -1.49
N ILE A 43 -20.29 -4.71 -0.68
CA ILE A 43 -20.67 -6.09 -0.28
C ILE A 43 -21.97 -6.11 0.51
N LEU A 44 -22.21 -5.18 1.44
CA LEU A 44 -23.47 -5.10 2.18
C LEU A 44 -24.68 -4.86 1.26
N ILE A 45 -24.54 -4.04 0.22
CA ILE A 45 -25.59 -3.84 -0.77
C ILE A 45 -25.86 -5.14 -1.55
N VAL A 46 -24.80 -5.84 -2.00
CA VAL A 46 -24.94 -7.14 -2.69
C VAL A 46 -25.58 -8.18 -1.79
N VAL A 47 -25.17 -8.28 -0.53
CA VAL A 47 -25.74 -9.20 0.46
C VAL A 47 -27.22 -8.89 0.73
N GLY A 48 -27.55 -7.61 0.91
CA GLY A 48 -28.94 -7.17 1.06
C GLY A 48 -29.79 -7.54 -0.16
N ASN A 49 -29.22 -7.37 -1.37
CA ASN A 49 -29.88 -7.81 -2.61
C ASN A 49 -30.11 -9.35 -2.60
N ILE A 50 -29.13 -10.16 -2.20
CA ILE A 50 -29.28 -11.64 -2.15
C ILE A 50 -30.47 -12.04 -1.29
N PHE A 51 -30.66 -11.47 -0.10
CA PHE A 51 -31.79 -11.78 0.78
C PHE A 51 -33.12 -11.36 0.17
N VAL A 52 -33.17 -10.19 -0.47
CA VAL A 52 -34.41 -9.73 -1.13
C VAL A 52 -34.68 -10.54 -2.40
N TYR A 53 -33.65 -10.96 -3.13
CA TYR A 53 -33.75 -11.83 -4.29
C TYR A 53 -34.28 -13.23 -3.93
N ASP A 54 -33.84 -13.83 -2.83
CA ASP A 54 -34.40 -15.10 -2.31
C ASP A 54 -35.91 -14.98 -2.05
N TYR A 55 -36.36 -13.84 -1.51
CA TYR A 55 -37.78 -13.59 -1.33
C TYR A 55 -38.50 -13.36 -2.68
N TYR A 56 -37.88 -12.65 -3.63
CA TYR A 56 -38.42 -12.42 -4.98
C TYR A 56 -38.60 -13.75 -5.73
N VAL A 57 -37.68 -14.68 -5.64
CA VAL A 57 -37.79 -16.01 -6.26
C VAL A 57 -39.05 -16.77 -5.79
N ARG A 58 -39.41 -16.64 -4.51
CA ARG A 58 -40.59 -17.29 -3.92
C ARG A 58 -41.90 -16.58 -4.21
N SER A 59 -41.90 -15.26 -4.31
CA SER A 59 -43.04 -14.41 -4.50
C SER A 59 -42.74 -13.26 -5.46
N PRO A 60 -42.65 -13.53 -6.77
CA PRO A 60 -42.36 -12.51 -7.78
C PRO A 60 -43.37 -11.35 -7.74
N SER A 61 -42.92 -10.13 -7.68
CA SER A 61 -43.72 -8.92 -7.81
C SER A 61 -42.97 -7.79 -8.50
N LEU A 62 -43.70 -6.91 -9.16
CA LEU A 62 -43.11 -5.76 -9.85
C LEU A 62 -42.30 -4.88 -8.88
N ALA A 63 -42.84 -4.61 -7.70
CA ALA A 63 -42.15 -3.79 -6.70
C ALA A 63 -40.82 -4.38 -6.22
N LEU A 64 -40.78 -5.69 -5.99
CA LEU A 64 -39.54 -6.40 -5.62
C LEU A 64 -38.54 -6.40 -6.79
N GLY A 65 -38.99 -6.65 -8.02
CA GLY A 65 -38.14 -6.58 -9.21
C GLY A 65 -37.53 -5.20 -9.41
N MET A 66 -38.32 -4.11 -9.21
CA MET A 66 -37.83 -2.72 -9.28
C MET A 66 -36.73 -2.42 -8.22
N PHE A 67 -36.67 -3.15 -7.13
CA PHE A 67 -35.62 -3.02 -6.13
C PHE A 67 -34.44 -3.94 -6.44
N VAL A 68 -34.68 -5.22 -6.70
CA VAL A 68 -33.66 -6.28 -6.84
C VAL A 68 -32.75 -6.00 -8.03
N LEU A 69 -33.30 -5.66 -9.22
CA LEU A 69 -32.48 -5.52 -10.42
C LEU A 69 -31.47 -4.36 -10.31
N PRO A 70 -31.83 -3.14 -9.89
CA PRO A 70 -30.86 -2.06 -9.79
C PRO A 70 -29.92 -2.17 -8.57
N SER A 71 -30.39 -2.74 -7.45
CA SER A 71 -29.58 -2.79 -6.24
C SER A 71 -28.33 -3.67 -6.38
N LEU A 72 -28.40 -4.78 -7.15
CA LEU A 72 -27.23 -5.59 -7.44
C LEU A 72 -26.19 -4.82 -8.26
N ILE A 73 -26.64 -4.12 -9.32
CA ILE A 73 -25.78 -3.29 -10.17
C ILE A 73 -25.12 -2.18 -9.33
N CYS A 74 -25.90 -1.52 -8.47
CA CYS A 74 -25.36 -0.50 -7.55
C CYS A 74 -24.31 -1.07 -6.60
N GLY A 75 -24.52 -2.27 -6.04
CA GLY A 75 -23.54 -2.94 -5.20
C GLY A 75 -22.20 -3.16 -5.92
N PHE A 76 -22.24 -3.66 -7.16
CA PHE A 76 -21.03 -3.84 -7.97
C PHE A 76 -20.41 -2.50 -8.42
N ALA A 77 -21.19 -1.43 -8.62
CA ALA A 77 -20.65 -0.11 -8.88
C ALA A 77 -19.83 0.43 -7.69
N VAL A 78 -20.31 0.22 -6.47
CA VAL A 78 -19.57 0.59 -5.25
C VAL A 78 -18.31 -0.24 -5.11
N ILE A 79 -18.36 -1.55 -5.40
CA ILE A 79 -17.16 -2.43 -5.41
C ILE A 79 -16.13 -1.96 -6.46
N HIS A 80 -16.58 -1.59 -7.66
CA HIS A 80 -15.69 -1.04 -8.68
C HIS A 80 -15.08 0.30 -8.26
N ALA A 81 -15.87 1.17 -7.63
CA ALA A 81 -15.38 2.43 -7.07
C ALA A 81 -14.30 2.19 -5.99
N ALA A 82 -14.47 1.18 -5.14
CA ALA A 82 -13.45 0.78 -4.16
C ALA A 82 -12.15 0.33 -4.83
N ALA A 83 -12.21 -0.42 -5.93
CA ALA A 83 -11.02 -0.81 -6.69
C ALA A 83 -10.30 0.40 -7.32
N LEU A 84 -11.05 1.42 -7.79
CA LEU A 84 -10.48 2.67 -8.28
C LEU A 84 -9.85 3.50 -7.16
N GLN A 85 -10.45 3.53 -5.95
CA GLN A 85 -9.86 4.17 -4.76
C GLN A 85 -8.57 3.48 -4.35
N PHE A 86 -8.53 2.14 -4.38
CA PHE A 86 -7.34 1.36 -4.10
C PHE A 86 -6.16 1.74 -5.00
N ARG A 87 -6.44 2.17 -6.24
CA ARG A 87 -5.46 2.65 -7.23
C ARG A 87 -5.30 4.18 -7.23
N GLU A 88 -5.82 4.87 -6.22
CA GLU A 88 -5.75 6.32 -6.05
C GLU A 88 -6.22 7.11 -7.29
N ARG A 89 -7.22 6.57 -8.02
CA ARG A 89 -7.75 7.23 -9.20
C ARG A 89 -8.59 8.45 -8.81
N PRO A 90 -8.47 9.57 -9.53
CA PRO A 90 -9.33 10.72 -9.30
C PRO A 90 -10.78 10.35 -9.65
N ARG A 91 -11.73 10.88 -8.85
CA ARG A 91 -13.19 10.72 -9.06
C ARG A 91 -13.66 9.26 -9.22
N PRO A 92 -13.36 8.38 -8.25
CA PRO A 92 -13.56 6.93 -8.36
C PRO A 92 -15.04 6.53 -8.53
N PHE A 93 -15.99 7.40 -8.21
CA PHE A 93 -17.42 7.11 -8.25
C PHE A 93 -18.11 7.44 -9.58
N GLN A 94 -17.56 8.36 -10.40
CA GLN A 94 -18.28 8.88 -11.58
C GLN A 94 -18.58 7.79 -12.62
N LEU A 95 -17.57 7.06 -13.09
CA LEU A 95 -17.76 6.04 -14.10
C LEU A 95 -18.59 4.85 -13.60
N PRO A 96 -18.34 4.26 -12.42
CA PRO A 96 -19.15 3.15 -11.91
C PRO A 96 -20.63 3.49 -11.78
N PHE A 97 -20.97 4.66 -11.24
CA PHE A 97 -22.37 5.08 -11.07
C PHE A 97 -23.03 5.46 -12.37
N LEU A 98 -22.30 5.99 -13.36
CA LEU A 98 -22.84 6.21 -14.70
C LEU A 98 -23.22 4.87 -15.36
N ILE A 99 -22.36 3.85 -15.28
CA ILE A 99 -22.65 2.50 -15.80
C ILE A 99 -23.87 1.93 -15.07
N ALA A 100 -23.90 2.02 -13.73
CA ALA A 100 -25.03 1.56 -12.93
C ALA A 100 -26.33 2.26 -13.33
N ALA A 101 -26.33 3.57 -13.53
CA ALA A 101 -27.51 4.33 -13.94
C ALA A 101 -28.05 3.89 -15.30
N ILE A 102 -27.18 3.64 -16.27
CA ILE A 102 -27.57 3.19 -17.62
C ILE A 102 -28.25 1.83 -17.55
N PHE A 103 -27.60 0.82 -16.95
CA PHE A 103 -28.14 -0.54 -16.90
C PHE A 103 -29.37 -0.65 -15.98
N SER A 104 -29.36 0.05 -14.83
CA SER A 104 -30.53 0.11 -13.93
C SER A 104 -31.70 0.81 -14.58
N GLY A 105 -31.45 1.91 -15.30
CA GLY A 105 -32.50 2.62 -16.05
C GLY A 105 -33.17 1.73 -17.11
N PHE A 106 -32.34 1.00 -17.88
CA PHE A 106 -32.88 0.04 -18.89
C PHE A 106 -33.64 -1.11 -18.21
N ALA A 107 -33.14 -1.67 -17.10
CA ALA A 107 -33.84 -2.71 -16.35
C ALA A 107 -35.19 -2.25 -15.83
N LEU A 108 -35.26 -1.05 -15.22
CA LEU A 108 -36.50 -0.47 -14.69
C LEU A 108 -37.54 -0.17 -15.78
N VAL A 109 -37.09 0.40 -16.91
CA VAL A 109 -37.95 0.65 -18.04
C VAL A 109 -38.52 -0.65 -18.61
N SER A 110 -37.66 -1.65 -18.85
CA SER A 110 -38.12 -2.94 -19.36
C SER A 110 -39.14 -3.60 -18.44
N LEU A 111 -38.87 -3.55 -17.12
CA LEU A 111 -39.77 -4.12 -16.13
C LEU A 111 -41.10 -3.39 -16.06
N SER A 112 -41.15 -2.06 -16.21
CA SER A 112 -42.32 -1.24 -16.24
C SER A 112 -43.28 -1.58 -17.42
N PHE A 113 -42.69 -2.06 -18.52
CA PHE A 113 -43.43 -2.54 -19.69
C PHE A 113 -43.75 -4.04 -19.67
N GLY A 114 -43.42 -4.74 -18.57
CA GLY A 114 -43.68 -6.17 -18.40
C GLY A 114 -42.63 -7.07 -19.03
N TYR A 115 -41.48 -6.53 -19.50
CA TYR A 115 -40.37 -7.30 -20.06
C TYR A 115 -39.33 -7.63 -18.97
N ASP A 116 -39.72 -8.48 -18.02
CA ASP A 116 -38.84 -8.86 -16.88
C ASP A 116 -37.57 -9.60 -17.33
N GLY A 117 -37.62 -10.45 -18.38
CA GLY A 117 -36.47 -11.09 -18.97
C GLY A 117 -35.43 -10.09 -19.52
N ALA A 118 -35.90 -9.00 -20.17
CA ALA A 118 -35.03 -7.92 -20.61
C ALA A 118 -34.43 -7.15 -19.42
N GLY A 119 -35.18 -7.03 -18.31
CA GLY A 119 -34.66 -6.48 -17.05
C GLY A 119 -33.52 -7.29 -16.46
N PHE A 120 -33.64 -8.63 -16.39
CA PHE A 120 -32.58 -9.53 -15.96
C PHE A 120 -31.38 -9.53 -16.90
N LEU A 121 -31.62 -9.44 -18.22
CA LEU A 121 -30.54 -9.29 -19.21
C LEU A 121 -29.72 -8.03 -18.93
N ALA A 122 -30.37 -6.89 -18.69
CA ALA A 122 -29.68 -5.64 -18.36
C ALA A 122 -28.90 -5.75 -17.05
N GLN A 123 -29.48 -6.36 -16.01
CA GLN A 123 -28.80 -6.61 -14.74
C GLN A 123 -27.52 -7.44 -14.94
N ASN A 124 -27.62 -8.55 -15.65
CA ASN A 124 -26.49 -9.45 -15.89
C ASN A 124 -25.37 -8.78 -16.72
N LEU A 125 -25.73 -8.00 -17.75
CA LEU A 125 -24.77 -7.22 -18.55
C LEU A 125 -24.10 -6.11 -17.70
N GLY A 126 -24.85 -5.41 -16.88
CA GLY A 126 -24.33 -4.38 -15.97
C GLY A 126 -23.36 -4.97 -14.94
N ALA A 127 -23.74 -6.09 -14.32
CA ALA A 127 -22.89 -6.83 -13.39
C ALA A 127 -21.60 -7.32 -14.06
N ALA A 128 -21.71 -7.97 -15.21
CA ALA A 128 -20.57 -8.44 -16.01
C ALA A 128 -19.61 -7.29 -16.34
N THR A 129 -20.14 -6.18 -16.84
CA THR A 129 -19.33 -4.98 -17.19
C THR A 129 -18.57 -4.45 -16.01
N LEU A 130 -19.21 -4.22 -14.87
CA LEU A 130 -18.57 -3.66 -13.67
C LEU A 130 -17.53 -4.61 -13.08
N LEU A 131 -17.80 -5.92 -13.04
CA LEU A 131 -16.86 -6.91 -12.53
C LEU A 131 -15.64 -7.10 -13.45
N LEU A 132 -15.83 -7.11 -14.77
CA LEU A 132 -14.72 -7.19 -15.74
C LEU A 132 -13.86 -5.91 -15.72
N LEU A 133 -14.47 -4.74 -15.58
CA LEU A 133 -13.73 -3.49 -15.39
C LEU A 133 -12.93 -3.53 -14.07
N THR A 134 -13.50 -4.07 -12.99
CA THR A 134 -12.81 -4.27 -11.71
C THR A 134 -11.60 -5.20 -11.88
N ALA A 135 -11.77 -6.31 -12.57
CA ALA A 135 -10.67 -7.21 -12.92
C ALA A 135 -9.55 -6.48 -13.69
N GLY A 136 -9.93 -5.63 -14.67
CA GLY A 136 -8.98 -4.81 -15.43
C GLY A 136 -8.20 -3.81 -14.57
N VAL A 137 -8.81 -3.24 -13.53
CA VAL A 137 -8.13 -2.34 -12.57
C VAL A 137 -7.04 -3.10 -11.82
N TYR A 138 -7.34 -4.27 -11.27
CA TYR A 138 -6.36 -5.08 -10.53
C TYR A 138 -5.28 -5.66 -11.44
N TRP A 139 -5.64 -6.11 -12.66
CA TRP A 139 -4.69 -6.62 -13.64
C TRP A 139 -3.63 -5.58 -14.05
N ARG A 140 -4.03 -4.34 -14.27
CA ARG A 140 -3.11 -3.22 -14.58
C ARG A 140 -2.18 -2.89 -13.42
N GLY A 141 -2.58 -3.17 -12.21
CA GLY A 141 -1.78 -2.95 -11.00
C GLY A 141 -0.89 -4.11 -10.58
N ARG A 142 -0.94 -5.25 -11.25
CA ARG A 142 -0.33 -6.51 -10.79
C ARG A 142 1.18 -6.47 -10.53
N ALA A 143 1.90 -5.50 -11.10
CA ALA A 143 3.34 -5.36 -10.86
C ALA A 143 3.70 -5.01 -9.41
N GLU A 144 2.80 -4.35 -8.65
CA GLU A 144 3.04 -3.95 -7.25
C GLU A 144 3.02 -5.14 -6.28
N MET A 145 2.02 -6.02 -6.44
CA MET A 145 1.84 -7.22 -5.62
C MET A 145 1.33 -8.37 -6.51
N PRO A 146 2.21 -9.03 -7.26
CA PRO A 146 1.82 -9.91 -8.39
C PRO A 146 0.83 -11.00 -8.02
N VAL A 147 1.07 -11.72 -6.93
CA VAL A 147 0.21 -12.83 -6.50
C VAL A 147 -1.19 -12.34 -6.14
N TYR A 148 -1.28 -11.36 -5.26
CA TYR A 148 -2.57 -10.87 -4.74
C TYR A 148 -3.42 -10.22 -5.83
N LEU A 149 -2.83 -9.28 -6.59
CA LEU A 149 -3.59 -8.51 -7.60
C LEU A 149 -3.94 -9.33 -8.83
N THR A 150 -3.10 -10.31 -9.22
CA THR A 150 -3.46 -11.27 -10.29
C THR A 150 -4.60 -12.17 -9.84
N THR A 151 -4.57 -12.70 -8.62
CA THR A 151 -5.64 -13.55 -8.09
C THR A 151 -6.96 -12.80 -7.99
N LEU A 152 -6.96 -11.54 -7.50
CA LEU A 152 -8.15 -10.68 -7.50
C LEU A 152 -8.69 -10.45 -8.92
N ALA A 153 -7.81 -10.15 -9.88
CA ALA A 153 -8.22 -9.95 -11.27
C ALA A 153 -8.88 -11.20 -11.85
N VAL A 154 -8.32 -12.38 -11.61
CA VAL A 154 -8.89 -13.66 -12.08
C VAL A 154 -10.24 -13.93 -11.45
N LEU A 155 -10.39 -13.75 -10.13
CA LEU A 155 -11.65 -13.99 -9.42
C LEU A 155 -12.76 -13.03 -9.91
N TYR A 156 -12.47 -11.73 -10.03
CA TYR A 156 -13.43 -10.77 -10.56
C TYR A 156 -13.77 -11.04 -12.03
N ALA A 157 -12.80 -11.48 -12.85
CA ALA A 157 -13.05 -11.86 -14.24
C ALA A 157 -13.94 -13.10 -14.32
N ALA A 158 -13.71 -14.11 -13.48
CA ALA A 158 -14.54 -15.31 -13.44
C ALA A 158 -15.99 -14.97 -13.07
N CYS A 159 -16.20 -14.13 -12.03
CA CYS A 159 -17.53 -13.65 -11.67
C CYS A 159 -18.17 -12.84 -12.82
N GLY A 160 -17.43 -11.91 -13.43
CA GLY A 160 -17.96 -11.13 -14.55
C GLY A 160 -18.35 -11.96 -15.75
N LEU A 161 -17.54 -12.98 -16.09
CA LEU A 161 -17.85 -13.92 -17.17
C LEU A 161 -19.09 -14.77 -16.84
N SER A 162 -19.27 -15.21 -15.58
CA SER A 162 -20.46 -15.99 -15.20
C SER A 162 -21.76 -15.18 -15.39
N PHE A 163 -21.78 -13.90 -15.01
CA PHE A 163 -22.90 -13.01 -15.33
C PHE A 163 -23.06 -12.78 -16.84
N GLY A 164 -21.97 -12.69 -17.59
CA GLY A 164 -22.02 -12.62 -19.06
C GLY A 164 -22.64 -13.85 -19.69
N ILE A 165 -22.35 -15.05 -19.15
CA ILE A 165 -22.98 -16.31 -19.58
C ILE A 165 -24.47 -16.31 -19.29
N CYS A 166 -24.92 -15.83 -18.10
CA CYS A 166 -26.36 -15.68 -17.81
C CYS A 166 -27.05 -14.75 -18.80
N ALA A 167 -26.42 -13.62 -19.12
CA ALA A 167 -26.96 -12.69 -20.13
C ALA A 167 -27.05 -13.33 -21.53
N PHE A 168 -26.01 -14.08 -21.92
CA PHE A 168 -26.00 -14.78 -23.20
C PHE A 168 -27.09 -15.86 -23.30
N VAL A 169 -27.28 -16.66 -22.26
CA VAL A 169 -28.32 -17.71 -22.23
C VAL A 169 -29.70 -17.08 -22.31
N LEU A 170 -30.00 -16.03 -21.53
CA LEU A 170 -31.28 -15.30 -21.60
C LEU A 170 -31.53 -14.73 -23.00
N MET A 171 -30.51 -14.21 -23.64
CA MET A 171 -30.64 -13.68 -25.01
C MET A 171 -30.87 -14.80 -26.04
N ALA A 172 -30.20 -15.93 -25.88
CA ALA A 172 -30.34 -17.09 -26.75
C ALA A 172 -31.73 -17.76 -26.64
N ASP A 173 -32.27 -17.83 -25.42
CA ASP A 173 -33.63 -18.36 -25.17
C ASP A 173 -34.73 -17.47 -25.75
N GLY A 174 -34.46 -16.18 -25.97
CA GLY A 174 -35.37 -15.25 -26.67
C GLY A 174 -36.62 -14.87 -25.88
N HIS A 175 -36.83 -15.39 -24.67
CA HIS A 175 -37.99 -15.10 -23.83
C HIS A 175 -37.78 -13.81 -23.03
N MET A 176 -38.33 -12.69 -23.49
CA MET A 176 -38.21 -11.39 -22.80
C MET A 176 -39.24 -11.17 -21.71
N VAL A 177 -40.24 -12.06 -21.60
CA VAL A 177 -41.26 -12.10 -20.55
C VAL A 177 -41.20 -13.47 -19.88
N LEU A 178 -40.75 -13.52 -18.64
CA LEU A 178 -40.55 -14.74 -17.89
C LEU A 178 -41.67 -14.98 -16.85
N GLY A 179 -42.14 -13.93 -16.19
CA GLY A 179 -43.09 -14.01 -15.07
C GLY A 179 -42.49 -14.58 -13.77
N HIS A 180 -41.22 -14.95 -13.76
CA HIS A 180 -40.51 -15.51 -12.62
C HIS A 180 -38.98 -15.23 -12.74
N ALA A 181 -38.23 -15.49 -11.68
CA ALA A 181 -36.77 -15.41 -11.76
C ALA A 181 -36.20 -16.45 -12.74
N PRO A 182 -35.17 -16.12 -13.52
CA PRO A 182 -34.52 -17.08 -14.40
C PRO A 182 -34.03 -18.32 -13.62
N GLY A 183 -34.34 -19.52 -14.12
CA GLY A 183 -34.00 -20.79 -13.47
C GLY A 183 -33.30 -21.76 -14.42
N ASN A 184 -32.18 -21.34 -15.04
CA ASN A 184 -31.44 -22.14 -16.00
C ASN A 184 -30.07 -22.58 -15.44
N TRP A 185 -29.35 -23.42 -16.19
CA TRP A 185 -28.03 -23.93 -15.77
C TRP A 185 -26.99 -22.82 -15.56
N ALA A 186 -27.09 -21.71 -16.30
CA ALA A 186 -26.16 -20.60 -16.18
C ALA A 186 -26.30 -19.88 -14.85
N GLU A 187 -27.53 -19.71 -14.35
CA GLU A 187 -27.80 -19.14 -13.02
C GLU A 187 -27.21 -20.02 -11.89
N ASN A 188 -27.35 -21.34 -12.02
CA ASN A 188 -26.74 -22.27 -11.06
C ASN A 188 -25.20 -22.19 -11.07
N LEU A 189 -24.59 -22.09 -12.24
CA LEU A 189 -23.16 -21.87 -12.40
C LEU A 189 -22.75 -20.54 -11.80
N ASN A 190 -23.51 -19.46 -12.06
CA ASN A 190 -23.23 -18.12 -11.55
C ASN A 190 -23.24 -18.08 -10.01
N ILE A 191 -24.18 -18.75 -9.35
CA ILE A 191 -24.18 -18.85 -7.88
C ILE A 191 -22.92 -19.55 -7.36
N LEU A 192 -22.54 -20.67 -7.96
CA LEU A 192 -21.34 -21.41 -7.57
C LEU A 192 -20.08 -20.55 -7.73
N VAL A 193 -19.93 -19.89 -8.89
CA VAL A 193 -18.80 -18.97 -9.15
C VAL A 193 -18.82 -17.79 -8.19
N SER A 194 -20.00 -17.26 -7.86
CA SER A 194 -20.16 -16.13 -6.93
C SER A 194 -19.76 -16.50 -5.50
N ILE A 195 -20.06 -17.73 -5.04
CA ILE A 195 -19.62 -18.23 -3.73
C ILE A 195 -18.09 -18.28 -3.66
N ILE A 196 -17.47 -18.92 -4.67
CA ILE A 196 -16.01 -19.03 -4.75
C ILE A 196 -15.37 -17.65 -4.88
N GLY A 197 -15.95 -16.80 -5.75
CA GLY A 197 -15.48 -15.44 -5.98
C GLY A 197 -15.54 -14.57 -4.74
N MET A 198 -16.69 -14.52 -4.05
CA MET A 198 -16.86 -13.69 -2.87
C MET A 198 -15.93 -14.13 -1.72
N SER A 199 -15.84 -15.43 -1.46
CA SER A 199 -14.95 -15.98 -0.43
C SER A 199 -13.47 -15.74 -0.79
N GLY A 200 -13.09 -15.99 -2.04
CA GLY A 200 -11.72 -15.81 -2.52
C GLY A 200 -11.30 -14.34 -2.55
N VAL A 201 -12.15 -13.45 -3.09
CA VAL A 201 -11.89 -12.00 -3.09
C VAL A 201 -11.74 -11.48 -1.67
N GLY A 202 -12.60 -11.92 -0.76
CA GLY A 202 -12.52 -11.53 0.65
C GLY A 202 -11.20 -11.96 1.30
N ALA A 203 -10.83 -13.23 1.17
CA ALA A 203 -9.59 -13.76 1.74
C ALA A 203 -8.34 -13.05 1.17
N ILE A 204 -8.30 -12.84 -0.14
CA ILE A 204 -7.16 -12.17 -0.79
C ILE A 204 -7.10 -10.68 -0.43
N THR A 205 -8.24 -9.97 -0.37
CA THR A 205 -8.29 -8.57 0.04
C THR A 205 -7.79 -8.39 1.47
N LEU A 206 -8.20 -9.28 2.37
CA LEU A 206 -7.72 -9.30 3.76
C LEU A 206 -6.21 -9.52 3.84
N SER A 207 -5.69 -10.55 3.16
CA SER A 207 -4.26 -10.87 3.12
C SER A 207 -3.44 -9.72 2.52
N LEU A 208 -3.92 -9.11 1.44
CA LEU A 208 -3.30 -7.95 0.79
C LEU A 208 -3.20 -6.76 1.76
N THR A 209 -4.28 -6.48 2.48
CA THR A 209 -4.33 -5.37 3.44
C THR A 209 -3.36 -5.61 4.61
N GLN A 210 -3.34 -6.81 5.17
CA GLN A 210 -2.40 -7.17 6.25
C GLN A 210 -0.95 -7.06 5.77
N THR A 211 -0.65 -7.55 4.58
CA THR A 211 0.71 -7.45 4.02
C THR A 211 1.14 -6.00 3.81
N ARG A 212 0.26 -5.13 3.28
CA ARG A 212 0.54 -3.70 3.15
C ARG A 212 0.78 -3.02 4.49
N LEU A 213 -0.05 -3.32 5.48
CA LEU A 213 0.09 -2.77 6.83
C LEU A 213 1.41 -3.21 7.47
N ALA A 214 1.76 -4.48 7.35
CA ALA A 214 3.04 -5.00 7.84
C ALA A 214 4.25 -4.35 7.16
N LEU A 215 4.19 -4.13 5.83
CA LEU A 215 5.25 -3.43 5.09
C LEU A 215 5.38 -1.96 5.54
N ARG A 216 4.27 -1.25 5.75
CA ARG A 216 4.29 0.13 6.29
C ARG A 216 4.90 0.17 7.69
N HIS A 217 4.43 -0.68 8.60
CA HIS A 217 5.01 -0.75 9.94
C HIS A 217 6.50 -1.10 9.93
N ARG A 218 6.92 -1.93 8.98
CA ARG A 218 8.34 -2.24 8.80
C ARG A 218 9.11 -1.01 8.29
N GLN A 219 8.62 -0.28 7.31
CA GLN A 219 9.22 0.96 6.83
C GLN A 219 9.32 2.01 7.94
N ASP A 220 8.21 2.24 8.67
CA ASP A 220 8.18 3.15 9.81
C ASP A 220 9.16 2.72 10.93
N ALA A 221 9.36 1.40 11.10
CA ALA A 221 10.33 0.85 12.05
C ALA A 221 11.79 0.89 11.56
N GLU A 222 12.04 1.10 10.27
CA GLU A 222 13.39 1.13 9.66
C GLU A 222 13.89 2.54 9.34
N THR A 223 13.02 3.56 9.37
CA THR A 223 13.36 4.96 9.06
C THR A 223 13.24 5.87 10.30
N ASP A 224 13.99 6.95 10.29
CA ASP A 224 13.84 8.06 11.23
C ASP A 224 12.71 8.97 10.76
N PRO A 225 11.69 9.25 11.59
CA PRO A 225 10.50 9.98 11.15
C PRO A 225 10.76 11.45 10.81
N LEU A 226 11.80 12.07 11.36
CA LEU A 226 12.14 13.46 11.09
C LEU A 226 12.90 13.62 9.78
N THR A 227 13.95 12.82 9.59
CA THR A 227 14.88 12.99 8.47
C THR A 227 14.58 12.09 7.27
N GLY A 228 13.77 11.04 7.45
CA GLY A 228 13.48 10.00 6.45
C GLY A 228 14.70 9.13 6.09
N LEU A 229 15.80 9.23 6.85
CA LEU A 229 16.96 8.37 6.71
C LEU A 229 16.70 7.00 7.37
N MET A 230 17.55 6.03 7.08
CA MET A 230 17.58 4.78 7.85
C MET A 230 17.84 5.09 9.33
N ASN A 231 17.15 4.40 10.23
CA ASN A 231 17.38 4.56 11.66
C ASN A 231 18.44 3.57 12.19
N ARG A 232 18.88 3.80 13.42
CA ARG A 232 19.88 2.95 14.11
C ARG A 232 19.49 1.48 14.09
N ARG A 233 18.23 1.15 14.40
CA ARG A 233 17.74 -0.24 14.47
C ARG A 233 17.89 -0.96 13.14
N ALA A 234 17.51 -0.33 12.04
CA ALA A 234 17.62 -0.88 10.70
C ALA A 234 19.07 -1.08 10.28
N LEU A 235 19.95 -0.13 10.62
CA LEU A 235 21.39 -0.25 10.36
C LEU A 235 21.98 -1.48 11.04
N PHE A 236 21.77 -1.64 12.35
CA PHE A 236 22.31 -2.77 13.10
C PHE A 236 21.74 -4.09 12.58
N ALA A 237 20.41 -4.19 12.34
CA ALA A 237 19.80 -5.38 11.76
C ALA A 237 20.37 -5.74 10.36
N ARG A 238 20.74 -4.74 9.55
CA ARG A 238 21.31 -4.95 8.20
C ARG A 238 22.72 -5.52 8.23
N TYR A 239 23.51 -5.13 9.24
CA TYR A 239 24.91 -5.53 9.39
C TYR A 239 25.13 -6.58 10.47
N ASP A 240 24.07 -7.01 11.15
CA ASP A 240 24.14 -8.13 12.08
C ASP A 240 24.73 -9.37 11.37
N HIS A 241 25.67 -10.02 12.02
CA HIS A 241 26.41 -11.18 11.50
C HIS A 241 27.22 -10.95 10.20
N ARG A 242 27.31 -9.71 9.69
CA ARG A 242 28.17 -9.40 8.53
C ARG A 242 29.56 -8.98 8.96
N ARG A 243 30.56 -9.51 8.28
CA ARG A 243 31.93 -9.04 8.42
C ARG A 243 32.27 -8.03 7.35
N LEU A 244 32.80 -6.88 7.77
CA LEU A 244 33.18 -5.78 6.90
C LEU A 244 34.61 -5.94 6.46
N GLY A 245 34.84 -6.09 5.16
CA GLY A 245 36.19 -6.16 4.57
C GLY A 245 36.86 -4.79 4.44
N ALA A 246 38.12 -4.77 4.08
CA ALA A 246 38.95 -3.56 3.98
C ALA A 246 38.39 -2.45 3.09
N PHE A 247 37.54 -2.78 2.12
CA PHE A 247 36.90 -1.83 1.21
C PHE A 247 35.49 -1.38 1.67
N VAL A 248 35.18 -1.48 2.95
CA VAL A 248 33.99 -0.93 3.55
C VAL A 248 34.39 0.14 4.52
N ALA A 249 33.92 1.38 4.28
CA ALA A 249 34.10 2.50 5.20
C ALA A 249 32.85 2.74 6.01
N VAL A 250 33.01 3.09 7.27
CA VAL A 250 31.99 3.60 8.18
C VAL A 250 32.44 4.99 8.63
N VAL A 251 31.57 5.98 8.42
CA VAL A 251 31.80 7.36 8.89
C VAL A 251 30.75 7.66 9.94
N ALA A 252 31.18 8.06 11.13
CA ALA A 252 30.33 8.61 12.17
C ALA A 252 30.40 10.14 12.09
N PHE A 253 29.23 10.79 12.09
CA PHE A 253 29.09 12.24 12.07
C PHE A 253 28.33 12.70 13.31
N ASP A 254 28.69 13.91 13.78
CA ASP A 254 27.96 14.55 14.88
C ASP A 254 27.96 16.08 14.65
N LEU A 255 26.77 16.69 14.70
CA LEU A 255 26.59 18.12 14.52
C LEU A 255 27.22 18.91 15.68
N ASP A 256 28.15 19.80 15.33
CA ASP A 256 28.88 20.57 16.33
C ASP A 256 27.98 21.55 17.06
N ASN A 257 28.03 21.52 18.40
CA ASN A 257 27.32 22.43 19.28
C ASN A 257 25.77 22.41 19.07
N PHE A 258 25.21 21.29 18.64
CA PHE A 258 23.77 21.18 18.33
C PHE A 258 22.86 21.53 19.52
N LYS A 259 23.28 21.19 20.75
CA LYS A 259 22.55 21.60 21.95
C LYS A 259 22.45 23.13 22.03
N HIS A 260 23.52 23.86 21.73
CA HIS A 260 23.51 25.31 21.73
C HIS A 260 22.54 25.89 20.66
N ILE A 261 22.42 25.23 19.51
CA ILE A 261 21.44 25.61 18.48
C ILE A 261 20.03 25.48 19.04
N ASN A 262 19.71 24.31 19.65
CA ASN A 262 18.40 24.10 20.28
C ASN A 262 18.10 25.11 21.38
N ASP A 263 19.07 25.36 22.25
CA ASP A 263 18.91 26.27 23.39
C ASP A 263 18.74 27.76 22.94
N SER A 264 19.35 28.14 21.81
CA SER A 264 19.32 29.52 21.30
C SER A 264 18.19 29.79 20.31
N TYR A 265 17.86 28.85 19.42
CA TYR A 265 16.93 29.02 18.32
C TYR A 265 15.66 28.17 18.46
N GLY A 266 15.58 27.31 19.46
CA GLY A 266 14.46 26.40 19.67
C GLY A 266 14.56 25.10 18.89
N HIS A 267 13.81 24.10 19.34
CA HIS A 267 13.83 22.73 18.76
C HIS A 267 13.39 22.68 17.30
N ALA A 268 12.47 23.57 16.87
CA ALA A 268 12.02 23.59 15.48
C ALA A 268 13.19 23.92 14.50
N VAL A 269 14.04 24.90 14.86
CA VAL A 269 15.24 25.24 14.08
C VAL A 269 16.28 24.11 14.15
N GLY A 270 16.39 23.43 15.30
CA GLY A 270 17.21 22.21 15.42
C GLY A 270 16.75 21.11 14.48
N ASP A 271 15.45 20.88 14.38
CA ASP A 271 14.87 19.92 13.45
C ASP A 271 15.15 20.26 11.97
N ASP A 272 15.09 21.56 11.63
CA ASP A 272 15.46 22.04 10.29
C ASP A 272 16.94 21.78 9.98
N VAL A 273 17.84 21.98 10.95
CA VAL A 273 19.28 21.67 10.80
C VAL A 273 19.49 20.16 10.58
N LEU A 274 18.78 19.31 11.33
CA LEU A 274 18.85 17.85 11.14
C LEU A 274 18.36 17.43 9.75
N CYS A 275 17.27 18.01 9.26
CA CYS A 275 16.74 17.76 7.93
C CYS A 275 17.68 18.26 6.83
N LEU A 276 18.27 19.43 6.99
CA LEU A 276 19.27 19.99 6.09
C LEU A 276 20.47 19.05 5.97
N PHE A 277 21.04 18.63 7.09
CA PHE A 277 22.19 17.73 7.09
C PHE A 277 21.87 16.36 6.47
N ALA A 278 20.70 15.81 6.77
CA ALA A 278 20.22 14.58 6.13
C ALA A 278 20.10 14.72 4.61
N GLY A 279 19.65 15.86 4.12
CA GLY A 279 19.59 16.20 2.70
C GLY A 279 20.98 16.22 2.04
N ILE A 280 21.93 16.91 2.67
CA ILE A 280 23.34 16.97 2.21
C ILE A 280 23.96 15.58 2.16
N MET A 281 23.81 14.78 3.20
CA MET A 281 24.31 13.40 3.22
C MET A 281 23.73 12.57 2.07
N ARG A 282 22.40 12.65 1.84
CA ARG A 282 21.72 11.89 0.78
C ARG A 282 22.19 12.31 -0.61
N THR A 283 22.38 13.60 -0.87
CA THR A 283 22.84 14.13 -2.17
C THR A 283 24.28 13.70 -2.49
N ASN A 284 25.12 13.55 -1.47
CA ASN A 284 26.54 13.19 -1.62
C ASN A 284 26.80 11.68 -1.51
N SER A 285 25.76 10.85 -1.34
CA SER A 285 25.85 9.40 -1.20
C SER A 285 25.36 8.70 -2.46
N ARG A 286 25.90 7.49 -2.73
CA ARG A 286 25.47 6.63 -3.82
C ARG A 286 24.23 5.83 -3.41
N PRO A 287 23.45 5.27 -4.34
CA PRO A 287 22.32 4.38 -4.02
C PRO A 287 22.75 3.11 -3.24
N THR A 288 24.01 2.73 -3.30
CA THR A 288 24.58 1.60 -2.56
C THR A 288 24.98 1.93 -1.14
N ASP A 289 25.15 3.20 -0.82
CA ASP A 289 25.58 3.68 0.48
C ASP A 289 24.39 3.74 1.44
N GLN A 290 24.61 3.55 2.73
CA GLN A 290 23.58 3.65 3.74
C GLN A 290 23.81 4.92 4.55
N VAL A 291 22.86 5.86 4.39
CA VAL A 291 22.80 7.09 5.16
C VAL A 291 21.83 6.88 6.32
N VAL A 292 22.30 7.12 7.53
CA VAL A 292 21.62 6.70 8.76
C VAL A 292 21.63 7.82 9.79
N ARG A 293 20.51 8.01 10.51
CA ARG A 293 20.48 8.75 11.75
C ARG A 293 20.54 7.78 12.93
N LEU A 294 21.59 7.88 13.74
CA LEU A 294 21.78 7.02 14.90
C LEU A 294 20.95 7.44 16.12
N GLY A 295 20.66 8.74 16.23
CA GLY A 295 19.83 9.35 17.27
C GLY A 295 20.32 10.74 17.62
N GLY A 296 19.45 11.60 18.13
CA GLY A 296 19.80 12.99 18.45
C GLY A 296 20.41 13.71 17.26
N GLU A 297 21.68 14.10 17.40
CA GLU A 297 22.51 14.81 16.43
C GLU A 297 23.56 13.92 15.74
N GLU A 298 23.49 12.60 15.97
CA GLU A 298 24.45 11.60 15.46
C GLU A 298 23.95 10.94 14.19
N PHE A 299 24.83 10.86 13.18
CA PHE A 299 24.58 10.22 11.90
C PHE A 299 25.70 9.27 11.52
N ALA A 300 25.40 8.34 10.63
CA ALA A 300 26.40 7.45 10.07
C ALA A 300 26.25 7.30 8.55
N LEU A 301 27.36 7.06 7.87
CA LEU A 301 27.41 6.72 6.47
C LEU A 301 28.21 5.45 6.30
N VAL A 302 27.61 4.39 5.76
CA VAL A 302 28.30 3.15 5.44
C VAL A 302 28.47 3.04 3.94
N MET A 303 29.70 2.98 3.49
CA MET A 303 30.09 2.97 2.08
C MET A 303 30.75 1.64 1.71
N PRO A 304 30.02 0.71 1.10
CA PRO A 304 30.61 -0.54 0.61
C PRO A 304 31.41 -0.31 -0.67
N ARG A 305 32.46 -1.11 -0.84
CA ARG A 305 33.34 -1.11 -2.03
C ARG A 305 33.89 0.28 -2.36
N ILE A 306 34.54 0.89 -1.38
CA ILE A 306 35.15 2.21 -1.51
C ILE A 306 36.61 2.19 -1.10
N LEU A 307 37.44 2.96 -1.79
CA LEU A 307 38.84 3.19 -1.43
C LEU A 307 38.92 4.26 -0.33
N PRO A 308 39.95 4.20 0.57
CA PRO A 308 40.09 5.13 1.67
C PRO A 308 40.05 6.61 1.25
N GLU A 309 40.82 6.99 0.24
CA GLU A 309 40.94 8.37 -0.23
C GLU A 309 39.59 8.88 -0.74
N LYS A 310 38.79 7.97 -1.33
CA LYS A 310 37.47 8.31 -1.83
C LYS A 310 36.45 8.48 -0.71
N ALA A 311 36.54 7.65 0.34
CA ALA A 311 35.69 7.76 1.52
C ALA A 311 35.95 9.08 2.26
N GLU A 312 37.22 9.46 2.43
CA GLU A 312 37.62 10.73 3.00
C GLU A 312 37.12 11.91 2.17
N SER A 313 37.25 11.82 0.84
CA SER A 313 36.75 12.85 -0.08
C SER A 313 35.24 13.05 0.03
N VAL A 314 34.46 11.97 0.20
CA VAL A 314 33.00 12.04 0.38
C VAL A 314 32.66 12.69 1.73
N ALA A 315 33.30 12.24 2.81
CA ALA A 315 33.07 12.79 4.16
C ALA A 315 33.45 14.28 4.23
N GLU A 316 34.57 14.68 3.64
CA GLU A 316 35.00 16.06 3.59
C GLU A 316 34.05 16.93 2.76
N LYS A 317 33.55 16.42 1.64
CA LYS A 317 32.53 17.12 0.84
C LYS A 317 31.26 17.36 1.64
N ILE A 318 30.75 16.37 2.36
CA ILE A 318 29.57 16.52 3.24
C ILE A 318 29.83 17.57 4.32
N ARG A 319 30.98 17.51 4.99
CA ARG A 319 31.36 18.49 6.02
C ARG A 319 31.44 19.93 5.45
N ALA A 320 32.11 20.09 4.33
CA ALA A 320 32.34 21.39 3.71
C ALA A 320 31.02 22.00 3.20
N GLU A 321 30.14 21.20 2.63
CA GLU A 321 28.82 21.64 2.14
C GLU A 321 27.97 22.14 3.30
N LEU A 322 27.87 21.41 4.43
CA LEU A 322 27.16 21.90 5.60
C LEU A 322 27.74 23.19 6.15
N ALA A 323 29.07 23.30 6.25
CA ALA A 323 29.72 24.53 6.75
C ALA A 323 29.51 25.75 5.84
N ALA A 324 29.25 25.54 4.56
CA ALA A 324 28.96 26.60 3.58
C ALA A 324 27.47 27.03 3.59
N GLU A 325 26.56 26.14 3.97
CA GLU A 325 25.12 26.41 3.99
C GLU A 325 24.75 27.42 5.07
N VAL A 326 23.72 28.22 4.76
CA VAL A 326 23.16 29.24 5.64
C VAL A 326 21.66 29.00 5.78
N LEU A 327 21.25 28.50 6.93
CA LEU A 327 19.84 28.36 7.23
C LEU A 327 19.28 29.73 7.66
N GLN A 328 18.24 30.21 6.96
CA GLN A 328 17.54 31.44 7.34
C GLN A 328 16.55 31.12 8.48
N THR A 329 16.67 31.83 9.59
CA THR A 329 15.76 31.68 10.75
C THR A 329 15.15 33.05 11.10
N ASP A 330 14.08 33.05 11.90
CA ASP A 330 13.46 34.28 12.41
C ASP A 330 14.41 35.13 13.26
N MET A 331 15.47 34.51 13.80
CA MET A 331 16.51 35.18 14.61
C MET A 331 17.75 35.56 13.80
N GLY A 332 17.71 35.37 12.47
CA GLY A 332 18.81 35.66 11.56
C GLY A 332 19.47 34.40 10.98
N PRO A 333 20.53 34.61 10.16
CA PRO A 333 21.21 33.52 9.47
C PRO A 333 21.98 32.64 10.45
N LEU A 334 21.73 31.31 10.40
CA LEU A 334 22.44 30.30 11.18
C LEU A 334 23.41 29.51 10.29
N ARG A 335 24.63 29.32 10.75
CA ARG A 335 25.59 28.37 10.19
C ARG A 335 25.85 27.26 11.21
N CYS A 336 25.90 26.04 10.75
CA CYS A 336 26.26 24.89 11.56
C CYS A 336 27.40 24.11 10.91
N THR A 337 28.13 23.37 11.72
CA THR A 337 29.23 22.51 11.28
C THR A 337 29.03 21.09 11.79
N VAL A 338 29.79 20.16 11.22
CA VAL A 338 29.79 18.77 11.62
C VAL A 338 31.22 18.26 11.75
N SER A 339 31.45 17.45 12.77
CA SER A 339 32.68 16.68 12.91
C SER A 339 32.43 15.24 12.43
N ALA A 340 33.46 14.60 11.86
CA ALA A 340 33.33 13.24 11.38
C ALA A 340 34.55 12.37 11.75
N GLY A 341 34.29 11.10 12.03
CA GLY A 341 35.31 10.07 12.20
C GLY A 341 35.12 8.94 11.21
N ILE A 342 36.19 8.50 10.57
CA ILE A 342 36.18 7.48 9.53
C ILE A 342 36.95 6.23 10.02
N ALA A 343 36.37 5.06 9.81
CA ALA A 343 37.03 3.79 10.02
C ALA A 343 36.70 2.78 8.91
N PHE A 344 37.59 1.82 8.72
CA PHE A 344 37.49 0.81 7.67
C PHE A 344 37.39 -0.60 8.27
N GLY A 345 36.77 -1.51 7.56
CA GLY A 345 36.87 -2.92 7.82
C GLY A 345 38.33 -3.40 7.67
N THR A 346 38.59 -4.66 7.95
CA THR A 346 39.93 -5.26 7.80
C THR A 346 39.91 -6.35 6.73
N SER A 347 41.07 -6.74 6.24
CA SER A 347 41.22 -7.85 5.28
C SER A 347 40.65 -9.18 5.81
N GLU A 348 40.72 -9.40 7.13
CA GLU A 348 40.16 -10.58 7.80
C GLU A 348 38.69 -10.46 8.09
N GLY A 349 38.10 -9.26 7.88
CA GLY A 349 36.75 -8.90 8.21
C GLY A 349 36.59 -8.48 9.68
N SER A 350 35.96 -7.33 9.90
CA SER A 350 35.59 -6.80 11.22
C SER A 350 34.10 -6.87 11.45
N SER A 351 33.63 -6.97 12.70
CA SER A 351 32.20 -6.72 12.99
C SER A 351 31.85 -5.27 12.69
N PHE A 352 30.60 -5.02 12.34
CA PHE A 352 30.12 -3.65 12.12
C PHE A 352 30.32 -2.77 13.37
N GLU A 353 30.04 -3.33 14.54
CA GLU A 353 30.18 -2.64 15.82
C GLU A 353 31.61 -2.20 16.10
N ASP A 354 32.63 -3.06 15.77
CA ASP A 354 34.03 -2.72 15.93
C ASP A 354 34.47 -1.61 14.98
N VAL A 355 33.95 -1.60 13.74
CA VAL A 355 34.25 -0.52 12.79
C VAL A 355 33.61 0.78 13.21
N LEU A 356 32.34 0.74 13.63
CA LEU A 356 31.62 1.92 14.12
C LEU A 356 32.31 2.50 15.37
N ARG A 357 32.68 1.66 16.35
CA ARG A 357 33.44 2.10 17.54
C ARG A 357 34.74 2.81 17.20
N ARG A 358 35.48 2.33 16.17
CA ARG A 358 36.68 3.02 15.70
C ARG A 358 36.40 4.33 15.01
N ALA A 359 35.26 4.42 14.26
CA ALA A 359 34.80 5.67 13.69
C ALA A 359 34.43 6.67 14.77
N ASP A 360 33.71 6.23 15.82
CA ASP A 360 33.36 7.08 16.98
C ASP A 360 34.61 7.59 17.72
N GLN A 361 35.62 6.77 17.85
CA GLN A 361 36.89 7.20 18.44
C GLN A 361 37.58 8.27 17.60
N ALA A 362 37.63 8.11 16.30
CA ALA A 362 38.15 9.14 15.38
C ALA A 362 37.28 10.42 15.43
N LEU A 363 35.97 10.29 15.51
CA LEU A 363 35.05 11.45 15.70
C LEU A 363 35.36 12.21 16.99
N TYR A 364 35.59 11.50 18.08
CA TYR A 364 36.02 12.12 19.32
C TYR A 364 37.30 12.93 19.19
N GLU A 365 38.29 12.41 18.45
CA GLU A 365 39.55 13.11 18.12
C GLU A 365 39.27 14.37 17.29
N ALA A 366 38.38 14.29 16.25
CA ALA A 366 38.00 15.43 15.45
C ALA A 366 37.35 16.55 16.30
N LYS A 367 36.48 16.18 17.25
CA LYS A 367 35.85 17.15 18.19
C LYS A 367 36.85 17.78 19.14
N ARG A 368 37.78 16.99 19.69
CA ARG A 368 38.82 17.47 20.61
C ARG A 368 39.78 18.42 19.92
N ASP A 369 40.13 18.17 18.68
CA ASP A 369 41.11 18.95 17.92
C ASP A 369 40.54 20.24 17.30
N GLY A 370 39.30 20.63 17.67
CA GLY A 370 38.72 21.93 17.33
C GLY A 370 37.46 21.86 16.46
N ARG A 371 36.84 20.70 16.31
CA ARG A 371 35.59 20.49 15.56
C ARG A 371 35.68 20.85 14.06
N ASN A 372 34.55 20.77 13.34
CA ASN A 372 34.43 21.10 11.92
C ASN A 372 35.54 20.45 11.09
N ARG A 373 35.81 19.17 11.29
CA ARG A 373 36.85 18.39 10.60
C ARG A 373 36.55 16.91 10.56
N ILE A 374 37.30 16.21 9.72
CA ILE A 374 37.32 14.76 9.69
C ILE A 374 38.58 14.24 10.37
N ALA A 375 38.48 13.08 11.01
CA ALA A 375 39.62 12.31 11.50
C ALA A 375 39.48 10.86 11.03
N THR A 376 40.60 10.22 10.73
CA THR A 376 40.62 8.83 10.24
C THR A 376 41.26 7.93 11.30
N GLY A 377 40.50 6.99 11.83
CA GLY A 377 40.98 5.94 12.72
C GLY A 377 41.80 4.93 11.93
N GLY A 378 43.08 4.88 12.23
CA GLY A 378 44.15 4.10 11.64
C GLY A 378 43.78 3.02 10.64
N TRP A 379 43.84 3.34 9.35
CA TRP A 379 43.84 2.34 8.28
C TRP A 379 45.28 1.76 8.23
N ARG A 380 45.42 0.50 8.61
CA ARG A 380 46.68 -0.25 8.31
C ARG A 380 46.41 -1.03 7.03
N ALA A 381 47.01 -0.60 5.92
CA ALA A 381 47.23 -1.49 4.79
C ALA A 381 47.92 -2.75 5.29
N ALA A 382 47.32 -3.89 5.04
CA ALA A 382 48.08 -5.13 5.20
C ALA A 382 49.24 -5.08 4.18
N GLY A 383 50.46 -4.98 4.67
CA GLY A 383 51.67 -5.13 3.88
C GLY A 383 51.82 -6.53 3.33
#